data_6d524f77257a7952259050649460dc1e
#
_entry.id   6d524f77257a7952259050649460dc1e
#
_cell.length_a   1.000
_cell.length_b   1.000
_cell.length_c   1.000
_cell.angle_alpha   90.00
_cell.angle_beta   90.00
_cell.angle_gamma   90.00
#
_symmetry.space_group_name_H-M   'P 1'
#
loop_
_entity.id
_entity.type
_entity.pdbx_description
1 polymer ?
#
loop_
_entity_poly.entity_id
_entity_poly.type
_entity_poly.pdbx_seq_one_letter_code
_entity_poly.pdbx_strand_id
1 'polypeptide(L)'
;TPVSALIHAATMVTAGVYLMCRVSPLLQLAPAASTVIAIVGVATAFVAAAAACAQSDIKRVLAYSTVSQLGYMFLAVGSRAYVAAIFLMVAHAFYKALLFLGAGSVIHGLHDEQDLRRMGGLRRLMPITAVTFLVAWVAIGGIPPFSGFWAKGSVLDGAYDKGIGLYVVGAVTTILTVYYIGREVFLVFYGPERWREVTGAAHWEAGQEPRESRRVMLGPLVILAVLSIAGGVADLPFRAGFSFLDRWLDPVFGAAVRVPSGHLVLVLAIVDGALAVIGGLIAIAVWNRPPWLRPELEPDFLYRGWYVDTVYDRQLARPATAFSSFLAYVVDDRIIDGAVMGLAQLVRGGGRQLRRLQTGYVRNYALAVAAGAVILLAYVVARVR
;
A
#
# COMPACT_ATOMS: atom_id res chain seq x y z
N THR A 1 -9.97 -2.22 9.86
CA THR A 1 -9.15 -1.00 10.01
C THR A 1 -7.88 -1.24 10.83
N PRO A 2 -7.84 -2.00 11.97
CA PRO A 2 -6.61 -2.24 12.74
C PRO A 2 -5.48 -2.86 11.91
N VAL A 3 -5.77 -3.83 11.05
CA VAL A 3 -4.81 -4.43 10.12
C VAL A 3 -4.21 -3.37 9.19
N SER A 4 -5.03 -2.46 8.64
CA SER A 4 -4.55 -1.37 7.79
C SER A 4 -3.66 -0.41 8.55
N ALA A 5 -3.94 -0.13 9.83
CA ALA A 5 -3.11 0.73 10.66
C ALA A 5 -1.73 0.10 10.97
N LEU A 6 -1.70 -1.17 11.35
CA LEU A 6 -0.46 -1.84 11.79
C LEU A 6 0.34 -2.41 10.61
N ILE A 7 -0.29 -3.17 9.71
CA ILE A 7 0.40 -3.87 8.64
C ILE A 7 0.65 -2.95 7.44
N HIS A 8 -0.41 -2.30 6.94
CA HIS A 8 -0.31 -1.51 5.71
C HIS A 8 0.19 -0.08 5.93
N ALA A 9 0.15 0.47 7.15
CA ALA A 9 0.62 1.82 7.38
C ALA A 9 1.96 1.86 8.13
N ALA A 10 2.17 0.99 9.14
CA ALA A 10 3.31 1.13 10.03
C ALA A 10 4.45 0.13 9.77
N THR A 11 4.18 -1.10 9.30
CA THR A 11 5.19 -2.17 9.31
C THR A 11 5.52 -2.75 7.94
N MET A 12 4.58 -3.45 7.29
CA MET A 12 4.87 -4.22 6.07
C MET A 12 5.34 -3.33 4.90
N VAL A 13 4.67 -2.21 4.68
CA VAL A 13 5.01 -1.30 3.57
C VAL A 13 6.37 -0.62 3.75
N THR A 14 6.83 -0.45 4.99
CA THR A 14 8.13 0.18 5.30
C THR A 14 9.30 -0.80 5.26
N ALA A 15 9.02 -2.12 5.16
CA ALA A 15 10.07 -3.14 5.07
C ALA A 15 11.04 -2.92 3.90
N GLY A 16 10.52 -2.46 2.74
CA GLY A 16 11.35 -2.09 1.59
C GLY A 16 12.31 -0.95 1.89
N VAL A 17 11.86 0.08 2.60
CA VAL A 17 12.71 1.21 3.03
C VAL A 17 13.79 0.72 3.98
N TYR A 18 13.41 -0.08 4.98
CA TYR A 18 14.37 -0.69 5.91
C TYR A 18 15.41 -1.54 5.18
N LEU A 19 14.98 -2.40 4.24
CA LEU A 19 15.88 -3.21 3.43
C LEU A 19 16.88 -2.33 2.67
N MET A 20 16.43 -1.27 2.01
CA MET A 20 17.31 -0.38 1.25
C MET A 20 18.27 0.39 2.15
N CYS A 21 17.86 0.79 3.35
CA CYS A 21 18.75 1.34 4.36
C CYS A 21 19.78 0.29 4.82
N ARG A 22 19.37 -0.97 4.99
CA ARG A 22 20.26 -2.04 5.44
C ARG A 22 21.33 -2.41 4.40
N VAL A 23 20.99 -2.32 3.10
CA VAL A 23 21.96 -2.54 1.99
C VAL A 23 22.65 -1.24 1.55
N SER A 24 22.64 -0.19 2.37
CA SER A 24 23.29 1.09 2.08
C SER A 24 24.76 0.97 1.61
N PRO A 25 25.62 0.04 2.10
CA PRO A 25 26.98 -0.11 1.57
C PRO A 25 27.00 -0.46 0.08
N LEU A 26 26.05 -1.28 -0.39
CA LEU A 26 25.93 -1.61 -1.82
C LEU A 26 25.45 -0.40 -2.64
N LEU A 27 24.50 0.39 -2.09
CA LEU A 27 24.00 1.60 -2.75
C LEU A 27 25.07 2.69 -2.88
N GLN A 28 26.03 2.75 -1.95
CA GLN A 28 27.16 3.66 -2.03
C GLN A 28 28.06 3.35 -3.23
N LEU A 29 28.20 2.07 -3.58
CA LEU A 29 28.98 1.60 -4.73
C LEU A 29 28.25 1.82 -6.07
N ALA A 30 26.94 2.08 -6.03
CA ALA A 30 26.09 2.23 -7.22
C ALA A 30 25.36 3.61 -7.25
N PRO A 31 26.07 4.72 -7.54
CA PRO A 31 25.46 6.07 -7.52
C PRO A 31 24.31 6.23 -8.49
N ALA A 32 24.35 5.54 -9.64
CA ALA A 32 23.25 5.56 -10.61
C ALA A 32 21.96 4.95 -10.03
N ALA A 33 22.06 3.82 -9.33
CA ALA A 33 20.92 3.20 -8.65
C ALA A 33 20.31 4.13 -7.59
N SER A 34 21.16 4.78 -6.76
CA SER A 34 20.71 5.77 -5.79
C SER A 34 19.95 6.93 -6.44
N THR A 35 20.41 7.40 -7.60
CA THR A 35 19.73 8.49 -8.33
C THR A 35 18.39 8.04 -8.87
N VAL A 36 18.28 6.85 -9.45
CA VAL A 36 17.02 6.27 -9.90
C VAL A 36 16.03 6.13 -8.73
N ILE A 37 16.48 5.63 -7.59
CA ILE A 37 15.66 5.50 -6.38
C ILE A 37 15.13 6.87 -5.93
N ALA A 38 15.95 7.91 -5.93
CA ALA A 38 15.52 9.26 -5.56
C ALA A 38 14.46 9.81 -6.52
N ILE A 39 14.66 9.66 -7.83
CA ILE A 39 13.73 10.13 -8.86
C ILE A 39 12.40 9.39 -8.76
N VAL A 40 12.42 8.06 -8.71
CA VAL A 40 11.22 7.24 -8.59
C VAL A 40 10.52 7.52 -7.26
N GLY A 41 11.28 7.70 -6.17
CA GLY A 41 10.76 8.05 -4.85
C GLY A 41 9.97 9.36 -4.88
N VAL A 42 10.57 10.45 -5.38
CA VAL A 42 9.88 11.75 -5.41
C VAL A 42 8.72 11.77 -6.39
N ALA A 43 8.83 11.10 -7.54
CA ALA A 43 7.72 10.96 -8.49
C ALA A 43 6.55 10.21 -7.86
N THR A 44 6.83 9.11 -7.15
CA THR A 44 5.81 8.34 -6.41
C THR A 44 5.15 9.21 -5.33
N ALA A 45 5.94 9.98 -4.58
CA ALA A 45 5.41 10.89 -3.56
C ALA A 45 4.41 11.89 -4.16
N PHE A 46 4.77 12.52 -5.28
CA PHE A 46 3.93 13.52 -5.95
C PHE A 46 2.67 12.90 -6.58
N VAL A 47 2.82 11.84 -7.37
CA VAL A 47 1.70 11.17 -8.06
C VAL A 47 0.66 10.67 -7.07
N ALA A 48 1.11 10.04 -5.98
CA ALA A 48 0.21 9.54 -4.94
C ALA A 48 -0.47 10.68 -4.16
N ALA A 49 0.26 11.75 -3.82
CA ALA A 49 -0.34 12.91 -3.16
C ALA A 49 -1.40 13.59 -4.03
N ALA A 50 -1.13 13.75 -5.34
CA ALA A 50 -2.09 14.31 -6.27
C ALA A 50 -3.35 13.43 -6.40
N ALA A 51 -3.19 12.10 -6.48
CA ALA A 51 -4.32 11.17 -6.49
C ALA A 51 -5.15 11.24 -5.19
N ALA A 52 -4.49 11.38 -4.02
CA ALA A 52 -5.16 11.52 -2.72
C ALA A 52 -6.09 12.75 -2.66
N CYS A 53 -5.75 13.83 -3.38
CA CYS A 53 -6.57 15.05 -3.42
C CYS A 53 -7.99 14.81 -3.98
N ALA A 54 -8.18 13.80 -4.84
CA ALA A 54 -9.43 13.53 -5.52
C ALA A 54 -10.20 12.32 -4.97
N GLN A 55 -9.63 11.52 -4.06
CA GLN A 55 -10.32 10.32 -3.52
C GLN A 55 -11.50 10.69 -2.63
N SER A 56 -12.61 9.96 -2.77
CA SER A 56 -13.81 10.13 -1.96
C SER A 56 -13.92 9.13 -0.80
N ASP A 57 -13.17 8.04 -0.81
CA ASP A 57 -13.14 7.04 0.25
C ASP A 57 -12.05 7.38 1.28
N ILE A 58 -12.42 7.47 2.57
CA ILE A 58 -11.53 7.83 3.68
C ILE A 58 -10.30 6.91 3.76
N LYS A 59 -10.46 5.60 3.56
CA LYS A 59 -9.35 4.65 3.57
C LYS A 59 -8.46 4.80 2.33
N ARG A 60 -9.05 5.12 1.17
CA ARG A 60 -8.27 5.32 -0.07
C ARG A 60 -7.43 6.59 0.00
N VAL A 61 -7.95 7.69 0.57
CA VAL A 61 -7.15 8.89 0.85
C VAL A 61 -5.93 8.53 1.69
N LEU A 62 -6.15 7.82 2.81
CA LEU A 62 -5.07 7.39 3.70
C LEU A 62 -4.10 6.39 3.04
N ALA A 63 -4.57 5.51 2.15
CA ALA A 63 -3.72 4.59 1.40
C ALA A 63 -2.80 5.33 0.42
N TYR A 64 -3.33 6.22 -0.42
CA TYR A 64 -2.51 7.07 -1.31
C TYR A 64 -1.54 7.96 -0.52
N SER A 65 -1.99 8.47 0.62
CA SER A 65 -1.12 9.20 1.54
C SER A 65 0.04 8.32 2.05
N THR A 66 -0.18 7.02 2.31
CA THR A 66 0.89 6.10 2.69
C THR A 66 1.89 5.90 1.54
N VAL A 67 1.41 5.68 0.33
CA VAL A 67 2.27 5.58 -0.87
C VAL A 67 3.11 6.84 -1.06
N SER A 68 2.51 8.03 -0.84
CA SER A 68 3.23 9.31 -0.91
C SER A 68 4.35 9.41 0.14
N GLN A 69 4.08 9.01 1.39
CA GLN A 69 5.10 9.05 2.45
C GLN A 69 6.23 8.03 2.22
N LEU A 70 5.91 6.85 1.67
CA LEU A 70 6.94 5.91 1.22
C LEU A 70 7.81 6.51 0.12
N GLY A 71 7.21 7.24 -0.82
CA GLY A 71 7.96 7.98 -1.83
C GLY A 71 8.98 8.93 -1.22
N TYR A 72 8.64 9.66 -0.15
CA TYR A 72 9.61 10.49 0.59
C TYR A 72 10.71 9.67 1.27
N MET A 73 10.37 8.52 1.85
CA MET A 73 11.38 7.65 2.46
C MET A 73 12.37 7.11 1.41
N PHE A 74 11.88 6.73 0.22
CA PHE A 74 12.74 6.32 -0.89
C PHE A 74 13.54 7.50 -1.48
N LEU A 75 12.98 8.70 -1.50
CA LEU A 75 13.72 9.92 -1.83
C LEU A 75 14.92 10.11 -0.88
N ALA A 76 14.70 9.95 0.44
CA ALA A 76 15.76 10.03 1.44
C ALA A 76 16.84 8.94 1.21
N VAL A 77 16.43 7.69 0.99
CA VAL A 77 17.35 6.59 0.67
C VAL A 77 18.19 6.91 -0.57
N GLY A 78 17.54 7.34 -1.65
CA GLY A 78 18.22 7.68 -2.90
C GLY A 78 19.12 8.92 -2.79
N SER A 79 18.81 9.82 -1.86
CA SER A 79 19.63 10.98 -1.49
C SER A 79 20.75 10.63 -0.49
N ARG A 80 20.86 9.35 -0.07
CA ARG A 80 21.80 8.87 0.97
C ARG A 80 21.54 9.44 2.37
N ALA A 81 20.37 10.01 2.61
CA ALA A 81 19.92 10.49 3.91
C ALA A 81 19.22 9.34 4.68
N TYR A 82 19.97 8.25 4.98
CA TYR A 82 19.41 7.01 5.54
C TYR A 82 18.79 7.22 6.92
N VAL A 83 19.40 8.04 7.77
CA VAL A 83 18.86 8.37 9.10
C VAL A 83 17.53 9.11 8.95
N ALA A 84 17.44 10.08 8.02
CA ALA A 84 16.20 10.77 7.71
C ALA A 84 15.09 9.82 7.21
N ALA A 85 15.45 8.80 6.40
CA ALA A 85 14.51 7.76 5.96
C ALA A 85 13.94 6.97 7.15
N ILE A 86 14.81 6.53 8.07
CA ILE A 86 14.41 5.81 9.31
C ILE A 86 13.63 6.73 10.24
N PHE A 87 14.03 7.98 10.39
CA PHE A 87 13.32 8.96 11.23
C PHE A 87 11.90 9.21 10.70
N LEU A 88 11.77 9.40 9.38
CA LEU A 88 10.44 9.54 8.78
C LEU A 88 9.62 8.25 8.91
N MET A 89 10.24 7.08 8.82
CA MET A 89 9.58 5.79 9.03
C MET A 89 8.97 5.69 10.43
N VAL A 90 9.72 6.07 11.46
CA VAL A 90 9.26 6.05 12.87
C VAL A 90 8.14 7.06 13.09
N ALA A 91 8.33 8.32 12.70
CA ALA A 91 7.31 9.35 12.81
C ALA A 91 6.04 8.98 12.05
N HIS A 92 6.19 8.43 10.83
CA HIS A 92 5.10 7.94 10.00
C HIS A 92 4.29 6.85 10.70
N ALA A 93 4.93 5.91 11.37
CA ALA A 93 4.22 4.85 12.09
C ALA A 93 3.24 5.43 13.12
N PHE A 94 3.62 6.49 13.84
CA PHE A 94 2.77 7.11 14.85
C PHE A 94 1.56 7.81 14.23
N TYR A 95 1.76 8.79 13.38
CA TYR A 95 0.63 9.57 12.84
C TYR A 95 -0.20 8.79 11.83
N LYS A 96 0.36 7.79 11.13
CA LYS A 96 -0.42 6.95 10.21
C LYS A 96 -1.30 5.94 10.94
N ALA A 97 -0.76 5.27 11.97
CA ALA A 97 -1.58 4.41 12.81
C ALA A 97 -2.72 5.24 13.45
N LEU A 98 -2.43 6.47 13.89
CA LEU A 98 -3.42 7.38 14.43
C LEU A 98 -4.51 7.72 13.40
N LEU A 99 -4.16 8.09 12.17
CA LEU A 99 -5.11 8.40 11.10
C LEU A 99 -5.99 7.18 10.74
N PHE A 100 -5.40 6.02 10.55
CA PHE A 100 -6.17 4.82 10.22
C PHE A 100 -7.07 4.34 11.36
N LEU A 101 -6.59 4.36 12.61
CA LEU A 101 -7.42 4.00 13.76
C LEU A 101 -8.52 5.04 13.98
N GLY A 102 -8.22 6.34 13.78
CA GLY A 102 -9.20 7.42 13.81
C GLY A 102 -10.27 7.27 12.72
N ALA A 103 -9.85 6.96 11.49
CA ALA A 103 -10.78 6.61 10.40
C ALA A 103 -11.62 5.38 10.75
N GLY A 104 -11.02 4.38 11.42
CA GLY A 104 -11.77 3.22 11.93
C GLY A 104 -12.81 3.58 12.98
N SER A 105 -12.50 4.53 13.86
CA SER A 105 -13.45 5.07 14.84
C SER A 105 -14.63 5.77 14.15
N VAL A 106 -14.34 6.61 13.13
CA VAL A 106 -15.36 7.30 12.33
C VAL A 106 -16.27 6.30 11.59
N ILE A 107 -15.67 5.35 10.87
CA ILE A 107 -16.39 4.32 10.11
C ILE A 107 -17.29 3.49 11.04
N HIS A 108 -16.78 3.11 12.22
CA HIS A 108 -17.56 2.37 13.22
C HIS A 108 -18.73 3.21 13.75
N GLY A 109 -18.50 4.51 14.00
CA GLY A 109 -19.55 5.45 14.44
C GLY A 109 -20.60 5.71 13.37
N LEU A 110 -20.27 5.55 12.08
CA LEU A 110 -21.14 5.75 10.92
C LEU A 110 -21.64 4.43 10.29
N HIS A 111 -21.65 3.32 11.02
CA HIS A 111 -22.16 2.03 10.55
C HIS A 111 -21.54 1.57 9.20
N ASP A 112 -20.22 1.57 9.13
CA ASP A 112 -19.40 1.16 7.99
C ASP A 112 -19.43 2.11 6.75
N GLU A 113 -19.98 3.32 6.86
CA GLU A 113 -19.86 4.32 5.79
C GLU A 113 -18.40 4.78 5.63
N GLN A 114 -17.93 4.84 4.38
CA GLN A 114 -16.57 5.21 4.01
C GLN A 114 -16.50 6.39 3.05
N ASP A 115 -17.59 6.79 2.43
CA ASP A 115 -17.63 7.91 1.49
C ASP A 115 -17.61 9.26 2.23
N LEU A 116 -16.55 10.03 2.07
CA LEU A 116 -16.37 11.36 2.65
C LEU A 116 -17.51 12.33 2.28
N ARG A 117 -18.13 12.14 1.11
CA ARG A 117 -19.24 12.97 0.64
C ARG A 117 -20.51 12.77 1.44
N ARG A 118 -20.60 11.65 2.17
CA ARG A 118 -21.74 11.28 3.02
C ARG A 118 -21.48 11.53 4.51
N MET A 119 -20.29 12.00 4.88
CA MET A 119 -19.90 12.34 6.26
C MET A 119 -20.14 13.82 6.54
N GLY A 120 -19.80 14.31 7.73
CA GLY A 120 -19.78 15.71 8.12
C GLY A 120 -20.32 15.96 9.52
N GLY A 121 -19.89 17.06 10.14
CA GLY A 121 -20.37 17.53 11.46
C GLY A 121 -19.96 16.67 12.65
N LEU A 122 -19.09 15.67 12.48
CA LEU A 122 -18.82 14.67 13.52
C LEU A 122 -18.01 15.20 14.72
N ARG A 123 -17.42 16.38 14.64
CA ARG A 123 -16.56 16.90 15.74
C ARG A 123 -17.31 17.06 17.06
N ARG A 124 -18.64 17.29 17.04
CA ARG A 124 -19.46 17.43 18.25
C ARG A 124 -19.85 16.08 18.83
N LEU A 125 -20.01 15.09 18.00
CA LEU A 125 -20.44 13.73 18.34
C LEU A 125 -19.25 12.83 18.71
N MET A 126 -18.07 13.09 18.10
CA MET A 126 -16.83 12.34 18.29
C MET A 126 -15.65 13.27 18.59
N PRO A 127 -15.66 14.00 19.71
CA PRO A 127 -14.68 15.08 20.00
C PRO A 127 -13.24 14.54 20.17
N ILE A 128 -13.05 13.41 20.83
CA ILE A 128 -11.70 12.84 21.06
C ILE A 128 -11.12 12.34 19.74
N THR A 129 -11.92 11.62 18.95
CA THR A 129 -11.51 11.18 17.62
C THR A 129 -11.18 12.38 16.72
N ALA A 130 -11.97 13.45 16.76
CA ALA A 130 -11.74 14.66 15.97
C ALA A 130 -10.42 15.35 16.36
N VAL A 131 -10.15 15.53 17.66
CA VAL A 131 -8.92 16.18 18.14
C VAL A 131 -7.69 15.33 17.79
N THR A 132 -7.73 14.02 18.01
CA THR A 132 -6.60 13.14 17.69
C THR A 132 -6.34 13.08 16.17
N PHE A 133 -7.38 13.16 15.34
CA PHE A 133 -7.26 13.23 13.89
C PHE A 133 -6.65 14.59 13.44
N LEU A 134 -7.02 15.69 14.06
CA LEU A 134 -6.40 17.01 13.87
C LEU A 134 -4.91 17.00 14.21
N VAL A 135 -4.54 16.37 15.33
CA VAL A 135 -3.12 16.20 15.71
C VAL A 135 -2.36 15.42 14.63
N ALA A 136 -2.95 14.35 14.10
CA ALA A 136 -2.36 13.56 13.04
C ALA A 136 -2.22 14.36 11.73
N TRP A 137 -3.22 15.18 11.38
CA TRP A 137 -3.15 16.08 10.22
C TRP A 137 -1.97 17.04 10.30
N VAL A 138 -1.82 17.73 11.43
CA VAL A 138 -0.71 18.68 11.65
C VAL A 138 0.63 17.95 11.63
N ALA A 139 0.70 16.76 12.25
CA ALA A 139 1.91 15.95 12.28
C ALA A 139 2.34 15.46 10.88
N ILE A 140 1.47 14.81 10.12
CA ILE A 140 1.80 14.32 8.77
C ILE A 140 2.07 15.49 7.81
N GLY A 141 1.41 16.62 8.03
CA GLY A 141 1.60 17.85 7.27
C GLY A 141 3.02 18.39 7.36
N GLY A 142 3.74 18.08 8.44
CA GLY A 142 5.04 18.68 8.70
C GLY A 142 4.93 20.11 9.22
N ILE A 143 3.88 20.43 9.99
CA ILE A 143 3.71 21.74 10.63
C ILE A 143 4.49 21.74 11.97
N PRO A 144 5.33 22.75 12.23
CA PRO A 144 6.05 22.86 13.50
C PRO A 144 5.11 22.91 14.71
N PRO A 145 5.47 22.34 15.86
CA PRO A 145 6.69 21.60 16.21
C PRO A 145 6.54 20.07 16.13
N PHE A 146 5.56 19.54 15.42
CA PHE A 146 5.21 18.11 15.36
C PHE A 146 6.29 17.25 14.73
N SER A 147 6.26 15.93 15.00
CA SER A 147 7.28 14.98 14.55
C SER A 147 7.53 14.97 13.04
N GLY A 148 6.47 15.12 12.25
CA GLY A 148 6.57 15.15 10.80
C GLY A 148 7.33 16.35 10.23
N PHE A 149 7.36 17.49 10.94
CA PHE A 149 8.17 18.65 10.55
C PHE A 149 9.66 18.30 10.55
N TRP A 150 10.15 17.76 11.65
CA TRP A 150 11.55 17.38 11.78
C TRP A 150 11.94 16.24 10.82
N ALA A 151 11.16 15.18 10.81
CA ALA A 151 11.45 14.02 10.00
C ALA A 151 11.38 14.31 8.48
N LYS A 152 10.36 15.06 8.02
CA LYS A 152 10.22 15.41 6.60
C LYS A 152 11.23 16.49 6.20
N GLY A 153 11.52 17.46 7.07
CA GLY A 153 12.57 18.45 6.85
C GLY A 153 13.91 17.77 6.58
N SER A 154 14.34 16.82 7.43
CA SER A 154 15.59 16.06 7.21
C SER A 154 15.62 15.32 5.87
N VAL A 155 14.47 14.81 5.39
CA VAL A 155 14.38 14.20 4.04
C VAL A 155 14.57 15.23 2.95
N LEU A 156 13.94 16.41 3.08
CA LEU A 156 14.03 17.50 2.11
C LEU A 156 15.41 18.13 2.06
N ASP A 157 16.10 18.23 3.22
CA ASP A 157 17.50 18.64 3.29
C ASP A 157 18.40 17.70 2.47
N GLY A 158 18.24 16.38 2.63
CA GLY A 158 18.96 15.38 1.84
C GLY A 158 18.60 15.43 0.35
N ALA A 159 17.35 15.76 0.02
CA ALA A 159 16.92 15.94 -1.37
C ALA A 159 17.52 17.18 -2.00
N TYR A 160 17.66 18.27 -1.23
CA TYR A 160 18.31 19.51 -1.68
C TYR A 160 19.79 19.27 -2.04
N ASP A 161 20.53 18.56 -1.18
CA ASP A 161 21.93 18.20 -1.42
C ASP A 161 22.10 17.33 -2.66
N LYS A 162 21.16 16.46 -2.95
CA LYS A 162 21.16 15.60 -4.13
C LYS A 162 20.85 16.37 -5.42
N GLY A 163 19.92 17.34 -5.34
CA GLY A 163 19.55 18.19 -6.46
C GLY A 163 18.28 18.98 -6.21
N ILE A 164 18.33 20.27 -6.56
CA ILE A 164 17.24 21.23 -6.32
C ILE A 164 15.89 20.79 -6.92
N GLY A 165 15.89 20.07 -8.05
CA GLY A 165 14.66 19.56 -8.67
C GLY A 165 13.94 18.55 -7.78
N LEU A 166 14.69 17.67 -7.10
CA LEU A 166 14.13 16.69 -6.15
C LEU A 166 13.53 17.38 -4.93
N TYR A 167 14.22 18.41 -4.42
CA TYR A 167 13.73 19.25 -3.33
C TYR A 167 12.42 19.95 -3.70
N VAL A 168 12.37 20.64 -4.86
CA VAL A 168 11.19 21.39 -5.27
C VAL A 168 9.96 20.49 -5.43
N VAL A 169 10.10 19.33 -6.06
CA VAL A 169 8.99 18.37 -6.19
C VAL A 169 8.55 17.85 -4.82
N GLY A 170 9.49 17.54 -3.93
CA GLY A 170 9.20 17.17 -2.55
C GLY A 170 8.47 18.29 -1.78
N ALA A 171 8.95 19.52 -1.86
CA ALA A 171 8.35 20.69 -1.21
C ALA A 171 6.91 20.94 -1.69
N VAL A 172 6.66 20.89 -3.01
CA VAL A 172 5.30 20.98 -3.58
C VAL A 172 4.41 19.84 -3.08
N THR A 173 4.96 18.63 -2.99
CA THR A 173 4.23 17.47 -2.46
C THR A 173 3.86 17.63 -0.99
N THR A 174 4.65 18.40 -0.21
CA THR A 174 4.30 18.73 1.19
C THR A 174 3.02 19.56 1.24
N ILE A 175 2.87 20.57 0.37
CA ILE A 175 1.63 21.35 0.27
C ILE A 175 0.43 20.45 -0.03
N LEU A 176 0.56 19.55 -1.01
CA LEU A 176 -0.49 18.58 -1.35
C LEU A 176 -0.82 17.68 -0.17
N THR A 177 0.19 17.26 0.62
CA THR A 177 -0.02 16.40 1.80
C THR A 177 -0.91 17.08 2.83
N VAL A 178 -0.61 18.32 3.17
CA VAL A 178 -1.42 19.09 4.13
C VAL A 178 -2.82 19.35 3.58
N TYR A 179 -2.91 19.63 2.28
CA TYR A 179 -4.18 19.90 1.61
C TYR A 179 -5.13 18.70 1.62
N TYR A 180 -4.68 17.49 1.19
CA TYR A 180 -5.63 16.37 1.07
C TYR A 180 -6.05 15.79 2.42
N ILE A 181 -5.17 15.76 3.44
CA ILE A 181 -5.60 15.38 4.80
C ILE A 181 -6.49 16.49 5.40
N GLY A 182 -6.19 17.77 5.15
CA GLY A 182 -7.08 18.87 5.55
C GLY A 182 -8.46 18.74 4.93
N ARG A 183 -8.55 18.43 3.62
CA ARG A 183 -9.81 18.11 2.95
C ARG A 183 -10.57 16.99 3.65
N GLU A 184 -9.90 15.88 3.97
CA GLU A 184 -10.46 14.75 4.71
C GLU A 184 -11.00 15.20 6.08
N VAL A 185 -10.20 15.94 6.86
CA VAL A 185 -10.59 16.50 8.17
C VAL A 185 -11.86 17.37 8.06
N PHE A 186 -11.89 18.29 7.10
CA PHE A 186 -13.03 19.21 6.96
C PHE A 186 -14.29 18.50 6.48
N LEU A 187 -14.18 17.54 5.58
CA LEU A 187 -15.32 16.76 5.10
C LEU A 187 -15.90 15.83 6.17
N VAL A 188 -15.07 15.28 7.06
CA VAL A 188 -15.49 14.35 8.11
C VAL A 188 -16.01 15.07 9.35
N PHE A 189 -15.25 16.02 9.89
CA PHE A 189 -15.50 16.57 11.21
C PHE A 189 -16.20 17.92 11.19
N TYR A 190 -16.11 18.64 10.08
CA TYR A 190 -16.75 19.94 9.89
C TYR A 190 -17.86 19.86 8.83
N GLY A 191 -18.50 20.96 8.51
CA GLY A 191 -19.56 20.99 7.53
C GLY A 191 -20.91 20.44 8.01
N PRO A 192 -21.89 20.32 7.09
CA PRO A 192 -23.21 19.82 7.40
C PRO A 192 -23.19 18.31 7.66
N GLU A 193 -24.14 17.84 8.44
CA GLU A 193 -24.33 16.44 8.82
C GLU A 193 -24.98 15.64 7.68
N ARG A 194 -24.24 15.41 6.58
CA ARG A 194 -24.72 14.73 5.37
C ARG A 194 -25.10 13.27 5.62
N TRP A 195 -24.58 12.66 6.65
CA TRP A 195 -24.98 11.31 7.08
C TRP A 195 -26.45 11.19 7.46
N ARG A 196 -27.14 12.30 7.81
CA ARG A 196 -28.58 12.31 8.09
C ARG A 196 -29.44 12.15 6.82
N GLU A 197 -28.92 12.55 5.67
CA GLU A 197 -29.66 12.53 4.39
C GLU A 197 -29.62 11.16 3.71
N VAL A 198 -28.75 10.26 4.15
CA VAL A 198 -28.55 8.93 3.54
C VAL A 198 -29.60 7.95 4.09
N THR A 199 -30.85 8.20 3.83
CA THR A 199 -31.99 7.35 4.23
C THR A 199 -32.15 6.05 3.41
N GLY A 200 -31.18 5.73 2.53
CA GLY A 200 -31.17 4.52 1.70
C GLY A 200 -30.13 3.47 2.06
N ALA A 201 -29.28 3.71 3.04
CA ALA A 201 -28.34 2.68 3.51
C ALA A 201 -29.08 1.66 4.39
N ALA A 202 -29.06 0.42 4.00
CA ALA A 202 -29.83 -0.71 4.57
C ALA A 202 -29.59 -1.01 6.07
N HIS A 203 -28.88 -0.15 6.81
CA HIS A 203 -28.45 -0.36 8.19
C HIS A 203 -28.67 0.82 9.14
N TRP A 204 -29.33 1.91 8.69
CA TRP A 204 -29.69 3.01 9.58
C TRP A 204 -31.13 2.85 10.08
N GLU A 205 -31.29 2.47 11.34
CA GLU A 205 -32.59 2.70 12.02
C GLU A 205 -32.69 4.19 12.33
N ALA A 206 -33.84 4.78 11.99
CA ALA A 206 -34.12 6.19 12.25
C ALA A 206 -33.87 6.51 13.74
N GLY A 207 -32.91 7.39 14.04
CA GLY A 207 -32.61 7.84 15.40
C GLY A 207 -31.30 7.38 15.99
N GLN A 208 -30.48 6.59 15.27
CA GLN A 208 -29.13 6.25 15.75
C GLN A 208 -28.12 7.33 15.33
N GLU A 209 -27.78 8.22 16.24
CA GLU A 209 -26.73 9.23 16.01
C GLU A 209 -25.32 8.61 16.16
N PRO A 210 -24.34 9.05 15.35
CA PRO A 210 -22.94 8.67 15.53
C PRO A 210 -22.48 8.96 16.95
N ARG A 211 -21.75 8.03 17.55
CA ARG A 211 -21.26 8.16 18.92
C ARG A 211 -19.76 7.96 18.97
N GLU A 212 -19.12 8.61 19.94
CA GLU A 212 -17.72 8.40 20.24
C GLU A 212 -17.43 6.91 20.54
N SER A 213 -16.31 6.42 20.05
CA SER A 213 -15.90 5.03 20.24
C SER A 213 -15.63 4.70 21.71
N ARG A 214 -15.64 3.40 22.04
CA ARG A 214 -15.36 2.93 23.41
C ARG A 214 -13.93 3.31 23.84
N ARG A 215 -13.72 3.46 25.16
CA ARG A 215 -12.41 3.84 25.75
C ARG A 215 -11.25 2.95 25.29
N VAL A 216 -11.49 1.67 25.02
CA VAL A 216 -10.49 0.72 24.48
C VAL A 216 -9.97 1.14 23.11
N MET A 217 -10.80 1.78 22.28
CA MET A 217 -10.38 2.34 20.99
C MET A 217 -9.73 3.72 21.15
N LEU A 218 -10.23 4.52 22.07
CA LEU A 218 -9.73 5.89 22.29
C LEU A 218 -8.33 5.93 22.94
N GLY A 219 -8.03 4.97 23.82
CA GLY A 219 -6.72 4.89 24.49
C GLY A 219 -5.54 4.89 23.49
N PRO A 220 -5.50 3.97 22.53
CA PRO A 220 -4.48 3.98 21.48
C PRO A 220 -4.43 5.28 20.66
N LEU A 221 -5.58 5.91 20.37
CA LEU A 221 -5.62 7.19 19.63
C LEU A 221 -4.90 8.29 20.42
N VAL A 222 -5.16 8.40 21.72
CA VAL A 222 -4.51 9.43 22.57
C VAL A 222 -3.02 9.16 22.70
N ILE A 223 -2.60 7.90 22.91
CA ILE A 223 -1.17 7.55 23.00
C ILE A 223 -0.45 7.90 21.69
N LEU A 224 -1.02 7.50 20.54
CA LEU A 224 -0.42 7.79 19.25
C LEU A 224 -0.42 9.29 18.93
N ALA A 225 -1.41 10.05 19.39
CA ALA A 225 -1.42 11.51 19.27
C ALA A 225 -0.25 12.15 20.05
N VAL A 226 -0.03 11.72 21.29
CA VAL A 226 1.12 12.17 22.09
C VAL A 226 2.43 11.80 21.40
N LEU A 227 2.57 10.58 20.89
CA LEU A 227 3.78 10.15 20.17
C LEU A 227 3.96 10.92 18.84
N SER A 228 2.89 11.31 18.17
CA SER A 228 2.94 12.14 16.94
C SER A 228 3.41 13.57 17.24
N ILE A 229 3.15 14.08 18.44
CA ILE A 229 3.67 15.38 18.90
C ILE A 229 5.13 15.24 19.34
N ALA A 230 5.40 14.32 20.27
CA ALA A 230 6.69 14.20 20.96
C ALA A 230 7.76 13.45 20.14
N GLY A 231 7.37 12.61 19.17
CA GLY A 231 8.30 11.77 18.41
C GLY A 231 9.38 12.53 17.62
N GLY A 232 9.16 13.82 17.37
CA GLY A 232 10.16 14.72 16.77
C GLY A 232 11.39 14.96 17.63
N VAL A 233 11.27 14.79 18.94
CA VAL A 233 12.40 14.98 19.89
C VAL A 233 13.48 13.91 19.69
N ALA A 234 13.17 12.80 19.03
CA ALA A 234 14.13 11.73 18.79
C ALA A 234 15.34 12.16 17.94
N ASP A 235 15.18 13.19 17.10
CA ASP A 235 16.26 13.69 16.26
C ASP A 235 16.05 15.18 15.89
N LEU A 236 16.52 16.08 16.78
CA LEU A 236 16.44 17.53 16.58
C LEU A 236 17.76 18.04 16.00
N PRO A 237 17.77 18.71 14.84
CA PRO A 237 18.98 19.14 14.15
C PRO A 237 19.74 20.27 14.87
N PHE A 238 19.12 20.92 15.88
CA PHE A 238 19.69 22.12 16.53
C PHE A 238 20.36 21.85 17.88
N ARG A 239 20.26 20.66 18.43
CA ARG A 239 20.80 20.33 19.76
C ARG A 239 21.57 19.02 19.73
N ALA A 240 22.87 19.10 19.92
CA ALA A 240 23.77 17.95 20.01
C ALA A 240 23.36 16.89 21.06
N GLY A 241 22.50 17.24 22.03
CA GLY A 241 21.95 16.32 23.02
C GLY A 241 20.74 15.52 22.54
N PHE A 242 20.05 15.95 21.49
CA PHE A 242 18.79 15.38 20.99
C PHE A 242 18.92 14.71 19.61
N SER A 243 20.13 14.39 19.17
CA SER A 243 20.40 13.56 18.00
C SER A 243 20.54 12.08 18.42
N PHE A 244 19.50 11.55 19.08
CA PHE A 244 19.53 10.18 19.58
C PHE A 244 19.58 9.17 18.43
N LEU A 245 18.76 9.39 17.41
CA LEU A 245 18.63 8.46 16.27
C LEU A 245 19.92 8.46 15.42
N ASP A 246 20.49 9.63 15.16
CA ASP A 246 21.78 9.76 14.47
C ASP A 246 22.87 8.96 15.16
N ARG A 247 23.04 9.15 16.48
CA ARG A 247 24.07 8.45 17.26
C ARG A 247 23.83 6.94 17.32
N TRP A 248 22.57 6.53 17.43
CA TRP A 248 22.22 5.12 17.52
C TRP A 248 22.46 4.39 16.19
N LEU A 249 22.26 5.08 15.08
CA LEU A 249 22.44 4.52 13.73
C LEU A 249 23.84 4.75 13.15
N ASP A 250 24.67 5.59 13.76
CA ASP A 250 26.05 5.89 13.32
C ASP A 250 26.90 4.63 13.07
N PRO A 251 26.90 3.58 13.93
CA PRO A 251 27.64 2.36 13.68
C PRO A 251 27.20 1.60 12.42
N VAL A 252 25.98 1.85 11.93
CA VAL A 252 25.42 1.17 10.75
C VAL A 252 25.70 1.94 9.47
N PHE A 253 25.58 3.27 9.51
CA PHE A 253 25.66 4.10 8.31
C PHE A 253 27.01 4.82 8.16
N GLY A 254 27.77 4.95 9.26
CA GLY A 254 29.08 5.59 9.26
C GLY A 254 29.06 7.04 8.76
N ALA A 255 30.22 7.51 8.29
CA ALA A 255 30.40 8.87 7.73
C ALA A 255 29.61 9.11 6.41
N ALA A 256 28.71 8.20 6.01
CA ALA A 256 27.90 8.34 4.81
C ALA A 256 26.79 9.40 4.94
N VAL A 257 26.53 9.86 6.15
CA VAL A 257 25.50 10.88 6.44
C VAL A 257 26.14 12.27 6.33
N ARG A 258 25.90 12.93 5.21
CA ARG A 258 26.13 14.38 5.11
C ARG A 258 24.90 15.07 5.69
N VAL A 259 25.02 15.61 6.88
CA VAL A 259 24.01 16.56 7.40
C VAL A 259 24.41 17.94 6.88
N PRO A 260 23.55 18.62 6.11
CA PRO A 260 23.79 20.03 5.83
C PRO A 260 23.95 20.78 7.14
N SER A 261 24.99 21.54 7.28
CA SER A 261 25.28 22.27 8.53
C SER A 261 25.12 23.77 8.32
N GLY A 262 24.68 24.46 9.37
CA GLY A 262 24.68 25.91 9.43
C GLY A 262 23.38 26.61 9.04
N HIS A 263 23.49 27.85 8.54
CA HIS A 263 22.35 28.72 8.21
C HIS A 263 21.40 28.13 7.14
N LEU A 264 21.88 27.26 6.26
CA LEU A 264 21.08 26.65 5.18
C LEU A 264 19.98 25.75 5.74
N VAL A 265 20.29 24.91 6.73
CA VAL A 265 19.29 24.02 7.37
C VAL A 265 18.16 24.84 8.00
N LEU A 266 18.51 25.95 8.67
CA LEU A 266 17.49 26.83 9.26
C LEU A 266 16.61 27.48 8.18
N VAL A 267 17.19 27.93 7.07
CA VAL A 267 16.44 28.51 5.95
C VAL A 267 15.51 27.48 5.34
N LEU A 268 15.98 26.26 5.07
CA LEU A 268 15.16 25.18 4.52
C LEU A 268 14.03 24.82 5.49
N ALA A 269 14.31 24.69 6.79
CA ALA A 269 13.29 24.41 7.79
C ALA A 269 12.21 25.50 7.87
N ILE A 270 12.59 26.78 7.74
CA ILE A 270 11.62 27.89 7.68
C ILE A 270 10.77 27.79 6.42
N VAL A 271 11.39 27.54 5.25
CA VAL A 271 10.69 27.39 3.97
C VAL A 271 9.72 26.22 4.02
N ASP A 272 10.17 25.06 4.48
CA ASP A 272 9.34 23.83 4.55
C ASP A 272 8.18 24.01 5.53
N GLY A 273 8.43 24.62 6.68
CA GLY A 273 7.39 24.97 7.65
C GLY A 273 6.37 25.97 7.07
N ALA A 274 6.84 27.00 6.36
CA ALA A 274 5.96 27.96 5.70
C ALA A 274 5.10 27.30 4.61
N LEU A 275 5.68 26.41 3.78
CA LEU A 275 4.94 25.65 2.76
C LEU A 275 3.88 24.73 3.39
N ALA A 276 4.21 24.06 4.50
CA ALA A 276 3.24 23.25 5.24
C ALA A 276 2.09 24.10 5.78
N VAL A 277 2.38 25.24 6.36
CA VAL A 277 1.36 26.20 6.86
C VAL A 277 0.51 26.72 5.71
N ILE A 278 1.11 27.11 4.58
CA ILE A 278 0.39 27.56 3.37
C ILE A 278 -0.57 26.46 2.89
N GLY A 279 -0.11 25.21 2.80
CA GLY A 279 -0.96 24.08 2.44
C GLY A 279 -2.17 23.91 3.38
N GLY A 280 -1.94 24.10 4.69
CA GLY A 280 -2.99 24.10 5.70
C GLY A 280 -3.99 25.24 5.53
N LEU A 281 -3.51 26.46 5.30
CA LEU A 281 -4.36 27.63 5.05
C LEU A 281 -5.19 27.47 3.78
N ILE A 282 -4.61 26.89 2.70
CA ILE A 282 -5.35 26.56 1.48
C ILE A 282 -6.46 25.55 1.80
N ALA A 283 -6.16 24.48 2.53
CA ALA A 283 -7.16 23.48 2.90
C ALA A 283 -8.31 24.11 3.72
N ILE A 284 -7.98 24.97 4.68
CA ILE A 284 -8.98 25.71 5.49
C ILE A 284 -9.81 26.64 4.59
N ALA A 285 -9.18 27.42 3.73
CA ALA A 285 -9.86 28.38 2.88
C ALA A 285 -10.82 27.71 1.89
N VAL A 286 -10.43 26.52 1.35
CA VAL A 286 -11.21 25.79 0.36
C VAL A 286 -12.30 24.95 1.02
N TRP A 287 -11.98 24.20 2.09
CA TRP A 287 -12.85 23.15 2.62
C TRP A 287 -13.60 23.51 3.91
N ASN A 288 -13.33 24.65 4.54
CA ASN A 288 -14.03 25.10 5.73
C ASN A 288 -15.21 26.06 5.41
N ARG A 289 -15.66 26.11 4.17
CA ARG A 289 -16.74 26.99 3.69
C ARG A 289 -17.57 26.29 2.61
N PRO A 290 -18.87 26.63 2.49
CA PRO A 290 -19.70 26.19 1.35
C PRO A 290 -19.12 26.67 -0.01
N PRO A 291 -19.34 25.89 -1.06
CA PRO A 291 -19.93 24.56 -1.09
C PRO A 291 -18.98 23.50 -0.51
N TRP A 292 -19.54 22.58 0.29
CA TRP A 292 -18.74 21.54 0.96
C TRP A 292 -18.26 20.43 0.02
N LEU A 293 -18.95 20.22 -1.09
CA LEU A 293 -18.55 19.28 -2.14
C LEU A 293 -18.13 20.10 -3.37
N ARG A 294 -16.97 19.80 -3.90
CA ARG A 294 -16.34 20.51 -5.01
C ARG A 294 -15.83 19.54 -6.08
N PRO A 295 -16.74 18.94 -6.87
CA PRO A 295 -16.36 18.00 -7.93
C PRO A 295 -15.35 18.58 -8.94
N GLU A 296 -15.39 19.90 -9.12
CA GLU A 296 -14.48 20.62 -9.98
C GLU A 296 -13.00 20.53 -9.56
N LEU A 297 -12.74 20.26 -8.27
CA LEU A 297 -11.40 20.07 -7.71
C LEU A 297 -10.99 18.58 -7.65
N GLU A 298 -11.83 17.68 -8.13
CA GLU A 298 -11.65 16.23 -8.12
C GLU A 298 -11.65 15.66 -9.56
N PRO A 299 -10.67 16.03 -10.42
CA PRO A 299 -10.67 15.61 -11.81
C PRO A 299 -10.54 14.08 -11.93
N ASP A 300 -11.23 13.49 -12.90
CA ASP A 300 -11.38 12.05 -13.09
C ASP A 300 -10.04 11.31 -13.22
N PHE A 301 -9.03 11.93 -13.84
CA PHE A 301 -7.71 11.32 -13.97
C PHE A 301 -6.99 11.15 -12.61
N LEU A 302 -7.17 12.07 -11.67
CA LEU A 302 -6.65 11.95 -10.30
C LEU A 302 -7.49 10.96 -9.48
N TYR A 303 -8.81 11.00 -9.62
CA TYR A 303 -9.71 10.06 -8.98
C TYR A 303 -9.39 8.60 -9.39
N ARG A 304 -9.06 8.38 -10.65
CA ARG A 304 -8.63 7.06 -11.18
C ARG A 304 -7.13 6.78 -10.98
N GLY A 305 -6.44 7.54 -10.12
CA GLY A 305 -5.02 7.31 -9.80
C GLY A 305 -4.13 7.34 -11.05
N TRP A 306 -4.27 8.39 -11.90
CA TRP A 306 -3.51 8.58 -13.14
C TRP A 306 -3.69 7.41 -14.13
N TYR A 307 -4.79 6.70 -14.04
CA TYR A 307 -5.10 5.49 -14.82
C TYR A 307 -4.07 4.35 -14.70
N VAL A 308 -3.19 4.38 -13.69
CA VAL A 308 -2.15 3.36 -13.51
C VAL A 308 -2.78 1.98 -13.38
N ASP A 309 -3.78 1.81 -12.52
CA ASP A 309 -4.49 0.53 -12.34
C ASP A 309 -5.17 0.08 -13.64
N THR A 310 -5.73 1.03 -14.42
CA THR A 310 -6.38 0.74 -15.70
C THR A 310 -5.38 0.21 -16.75
N VAL A 311 -4.18 0.82 -16.80
CA VAL A 311 -3.11 0.38 -17.71
C VAL A 311 -2.61 -1.00 -17.32
N TYR A 312 -2.35 -1.24 -16.02
CA TYR A 312 -1.92 -2.55 -15.54
C TYR A 312 -2.98 -3.63 -15.78
N ASP A 313 -4.25 -3.35 -15.50
CA ASP A 313 -5.33 -4.29 -15.75
C ASP A 313 -5.41 -4.66 -17.25
N ARG A 314 -5.41 -3.64 -18.13
CA ARG A 314 -5.59 -3.86 -19.57
C ARG A 314 -4.38 -4.51 -20.24
N GLN A 315 -3.15 -4.11 -19.87
CA GLN A 315 -1.93 -4.53 -20.57
C GLN A 315 -1.25 -5.73 -19.95
N LEU A 316 -1.45 -6.00 -18.65
CA LEU A 316 -0.78 -7.08 -17.95
C LEU A 316 -1.77 -8.10 -17.37
N ALA A 317 -2.71 -7.66 -16.53
CA ALA A 317 -3.56 -8.61 -15.81
C ALA A 317 -4.50 -9.40 -16.73
N ARG A 318 -5.23 -8.72 -17.61
CA ARG A 318 -6.15 -9.40 -18.54
C ARG A 318 -5.45 -10.34 -19.52
N PRO A 319 -4.35 -9.93 -20.22
CA PRO A 319 -3.61 -10.86 -21.08
C PRO A 319 -3.02 -12.04 -20.32
N ALA A 320 -2.45 -11.81 -19.12
CA ALA A 320 -1.92 -12.89 -18.29
C ALA A 320 -3.02 -13.87 -17.84
N THR A 321 -4.18 -13.37 -17.43
CA THR A 321 -5.33 -14.20 -17.06
C THR A 321 -5.86 -14.97 -18.27
N ALA A 322 -5.97 -14.34 -19.44
CA ALA A 322 -6.40 -15.00 -20.67
C ALA A 322 -5.42 -16.11 -21.08
N PHE A 323 -4.11 -15.84 -20.99
CA PHE A 323 -3.08 -16.85 -21.28
C PHE A 323 -3.12 -18.01 -20.27
N SER A 324 -3.27 -17.73 -18.98
CA SER A 324 -3.40 -18.76 -17.95
C SER A 324 -4.66 -19.61 -18.16
N SER A 325 -5.77 -18.99 -18.55
CA SER A 325 -7.00 -19.71 -18.91
C SER A 325 -6.82 -20.58 -20.14
N PHE A 326 -6.11 -20.09 -21.16
CA PHE A 326 -5.76 -20.90 -22.33
C PHE A 326 -4.92 -22.11 -21.94
N LEU A 327 -3.91 -21.94 -21.09
CA LEU A 327 -3.08 -23.05 -20.60
C LEU A 327 -3.91 -24.08 -19.83
N ALA A 328 -4.78 -23.63 -18.92
CA ALA A 328 -5.62 -24.53 -18.12
C ALA A 328 -6.64 -25.28 -18.98
N TYR A 329 -7.45 -24.57 -19.76
CA TYR A 329 -8.58 -25.20 -20.46
C TYR A 329 -8.21 -25.85 -21.80
N VAL A 330 -7.18 -25.37 -22.48
CA VAL A 330 -6.81 -25.93 -23.80
C VAL A 330 -5.63 -26.87 -23.66
N VAL A 331 -4.56 -26.47 -22.99
CA VAL A 331 -3.36 -27.32 -22.92
C VAL A 331 -3.56 -28.44 -21.91
N ASP A 332 -3.97 -28.13 -20.70
CA ASP A 332 -4.12 -29.11 -19.61
C ASP A 332 -5.35 -30.00 -19.85
N ASP A 333 -6.56 -29.45 -19.84
CA ASP A 333 -7.79 -30.26 -19.94
C ASP A 333 -7.95 -30.98 -21.30
N ARG A 334 -7.74 -30.25 -22.42
CA ARG A 334 -8.03 -30.84 -23.73
C ARG A 334 -6.87 -31.63 -24.33
N ILE A 335 -5.62 -31.13 -24.22
CA ILE A 335 -4.47 -31.79 -24.84
C ILE A 335 -3.92 -32.85 -23.89
N ILE A 336 -3.50 -32.48 -22.67
CA ILE A 336 -2.83 -33.41 -21.75
C ILE A 336 -3.83 -34.46 -21.26
N ASP A 337 -4.89 -34.02 -20.59
CA ASP A 337 -5.91 -34.93 -20.05
C ASP A 337 -6.65 -35.64 -21.15
N GLY A 338 -6.94 -34.97 -22.27
CA GLY A 338 -7.52 -35.60 -23.45
C GLY A 338 -6.65 -36.73 -24.01
N ALA A 339 -5.34 -36.56 -24.09
CA ALA A 339 -4.41 -37.61 -24.52
C ALA A 339 -4.36 -38.78 -23.53
N VAL A 340 -4.29 -38.49 -22.24
CA VAL A 340 -4.29 -39.53 -21.19
C VAL A 340 -5.60 -40.33 -21.19
N MET A 341 -6.74 -39.63 -21.27
CA MET A 341 -8.06 -40.29 -21.35
C MET A 341 -8.25 -41.03 -22.65
N GLY A 342 -7.72 -40.52 -23.78
CA GLY A 342 -7.70 -41.17 -25.07
C GLY A 342 -6.93 -42.49 -25.02
N LEU A 343 -5.75 -42.50 -24.45
CA LEU A 343 -4.95 -43.72 -24.23
C LEU A 343 -5.71 -44.72 -23.32
N ALA A 344 -6.32 -44.27 -22.27
CA ALA A 344 -7.15 -45.12 -21.39
C ALA A 344 -8.34 -45.72 -22.15
N GLN A 345 -8.97 -44.97 -23.05
CA GLN A 345 -10.06 -45.49 -23.91
C GLN A 345 -9.57 -46.52 -24.93
N LEU A 346 -8.39 -46.35 -25.54
CA LEU A 346 -7.77 -47.32 -26.43
C LEU A 346 -7.48 -48.61 -25.68
N VAL A 347 -6.88 -48.58 -24.50
CA VAL A 347 -6.63 -49.75 -23.65
C VAL A 347 -7.93 -50.46 -23.29
N ARG A 348 -8.95 -49.72 -22.87
CA ARG A 348 -10.30 -50.28 -22.61
C ARG A 348 -10.93 -50.89 -23.82
N GLY A 349 -10.78 -50.24 -24.99
CA GLY A 349 -11.26 -50.77 -26.27
C GLY A 349 -10.59 -52.06 -26.63
N GLY A 350 -9.26 -52.11 -26.57
CA GLY A 350 -8.47 -53.36 -26.80
C GLY A 350 -8.85 -54.46 -25.82
N GLY A 351 -9.00 -54.14 -24.53
CA GLY A 351 -9.45 -55.09 -23.53
C GLY A 351 -10.83 -55.67 -23.81
N ARG A 352 -11.77 -54.87 -24.30
CA ARG A 352 -13.09 -55.33 -24.72
C ARG A 352 -13.02 -56.28 -25.92
N GLN A 353 -12.14 -56.01 -26.88
CA GLN A 353 -11.94 -56.91 -28.04
C GLN A 353 -11.31 -58.25 -27.60
N LEU A 354 -10.27 -58.21 -26.77
CA LEU A 354 -9.63 -59.40 -26.22
C LEU A 354 -10.61 -60.22 -25.37
N ARG A 355 -11.50 -59.59 -24.63
CA ARG A 355 -12.51 -60.25 -23.83
C ARG A 355 -13.50 -61.08 -24.69
N ARG A 356 -13.69 -60.78 -25.96
CA ARG A 356 -14.50 -61.59 -26.89
C ARG A 356 -13.87 -62.94 -27.20
N LEU A 357 -12.56 -63.11 -27.02
CA LEU A 357 -11.84 -64.36 -27.10
C LEU A 357 -12.12 -65.31 -25.92
N GLN A 358 -12.60 -64.75 -24.83
CA GLN A 358 -12.98 -65.50 -23.64
C GLN A 358 -14.41 -66.04 -23.80
N THR A 359 -14.53 -67.23 -24.33
CA THR A 359 -15.84 -67.89 -24.63
C THR A 359 -16.55 -68.43 -23.38
N GLY A 360 -15.86 -68.47 -22.23
CA GLY A 360 -16.37 -69.03 -20.98
C GLY A 360 -16.46 -70.56 -20.91
N TYR A 361 -16.21 -71.24 -22.06
CA TYR A 361 -16.25 -72.71 -22.11
C TYR A 361 -14.85 -73.29 -21.92
N VAL A 362 -14.65 -74.08 -20.85
CA VAL A 362 -13.37 -74.76 -20.55
C VAL A 362 -12.87 -75.59 -21.70
N ARG A 363 -13.76 -76.22 -22.47
CA ARG A 363 -13.47 -77.01 -23.70
C ARG A 363 -12.71 -76.18 -24.70
N ASN A 364 -13.07 -74.94 -24.95
CA ASN A 364 -12.43 -74.07 -25.96
C ASN A 364 -11.01 -73.75 -25.56
N TYR A 365 -10.79 -73.50 -24.23
CA TYR A 365 -9.45 -73.24 -23.74
C TYR A 365 -8.56 -74.49 -23.78
N ALA A 366 -9.11 -75.65 -23.47
CA ALA A 366 -8.38 -76.89 -23.57
C ALA A 366 -7.97 -77.19 -25.02
N LEU A 367 -8.87 -76.96 -26.01
CA LEU A 367 -8.56 -77.09 -27.43
C LEU A 367 -7.48 -76.11 -27.88
N ALA A 368 -7.51 -74.82 -27.40
CA ALA A 368 -6.48 -73.85 -27.74
C ALA A 368 -5.11 -74.23 -27.13
N VAL A 369 -5.05 -74.75 -25.92
CA VAL A 369 -3.81 -75.26 -25.32
C VAL A 369 -3.28 -76.47 -26.08
N ALA A 370 -4.16 -77.43 -26.47
CA ALA A 370 -3.77 -78.58 -27.24
C ALA A 370 -3.26 -78.20 -28.63
N ALA A 371 -3.94 -77.29 -29.36
CA ALA A 371 -3.48 -76.74 -30.64
C ALA A 371 -2.12 -76.00 -30.50
N GLY A 372 -1.90 -75.22 -29.47
CA GLY A 372 -0.63 -74.55 -29.18
C GLY A 372 0.51 -75.58 -28.96
N ALA A 373 0.23 -76.65 -28.20
CA ALA A 373 1.20 -77.72 -27.98
C ALA A 373 1.56 -78.46 -29.28
N VAL A 374 0.58 -78.75 -30.15
CA VAL A 374 0.82 -79.36 -31.45
C VAL A 374 1.65 -78.47 -32.35
N ILE A 375 1.37 -77.16 -32.43
CA ILE A 375 2.17 -76.16 -33.17
C ILE A 375 3.61 -76.07 -32.65
N LEU A 376 3.80 -76.08 -31.33
CA LEU A 376 5.13 -76.05 -30.73
C LEU A 376 5.91 -77.34 -31.05
N LEU A 377 5.29 -78.52 -30.95
CA LEU A 377 5.88 -79.79 -31.33
C LEU A 377 6.27 -79.83 -32.83
N ALA A 378 5.35 -79.39 -33.68
CA ALA A 378 5.61 -79.35 -35.14
C ALA A 378 6.79 -78.38 -35.42
N TYR A 379 6.86 -77.24 -34.76
CA TYR A 379 7.98 -76.32 -34.90
C TYR A 379 9.31 -76.90 -34.44
N VAL A 380 9.30 -77.61 -33.31
CA VAL A 380 10.54 -78.24 -32.78
C VAL A 380 10.98 -79.37 -33.76
N VAL A 381 10.05 -80.23 -34.22
CA VAL A 381 10.36 -81.31 -35.20
C VAL A 381 10.87 -80.73 -36.52
N ALA A 382 10.32 -79.57 -36.98
CA ALA A 382 10.78 -78.97 -38.22
C ALA A 382 12.18 -78.30 -38.05
N ARG A 383 12.57 -77.94 -36.84
CA ARG A 383 13.90 -77.36 -36.58
C ARG A 383 14.98 -78.41 -36.24
N VAL A 384 14.61 -79.63 -35.91
CA VAL A 384 15.54 -80.75 -35.57
C VAL A 384 15.91 -81.56 -36.80
N ARG A 385 15.24 -81.31 -37.88
CA ARG A 385 15.66 -81.75 -39.20
C ARG A 385 16.48 -80.64 -39.87
#